data_64784edf34b4fecc4a0e43e8eb8180e1
#
_entry.id   64784edf34b4fecc4a0e43e8eb8180e1
#
_cell.length_a   1.000
_cell.length_b   1.000
_cell.length_c   1.000
_cell.angle_alpha   90.00
_cell.angle_beta   90.00
_cell.angle_gamma   90.00
#
_symmetry.space_group_name_H-M   'P 1'
#
loop_
_entity.id
_entity.type
_entity.pdbx_description
1 polymer ?
#
loop_
_entity_poly.entity_id
_entity_poly.type
_entity_poly.pdbx_seq_one_letter_code
_entity_poly.pdbx_strand_id
1 'polypeptide(L)'
;MARLIGLIIEDNFDYGHFIPKHNKCYTLHGHSARVRIRVLGYQSENDMLIDFGELKKIVKNVIKSYYDHKLIVSKNYIKEQTNEIIKIQYRNFQLSIPKESAYIIDGEATSENIAKDICEKILNLLPNNIIEIQVTVSEGYNKAAYAKIKRE
;
A
#
# COMPACT_ATOMS: atom_id res chain seq x y z
N MET A 1 -23.85 25.55 1.33
CA MET A 1 -22.40 25.37 1.17
C MET A 1 -22.00 24.01 1.72
N ALA A 2 -21.48 23.14 0.89
CA ALA A 2 -20.98 21.84 1.34
C ALA A 2 -19.58 21.99 1.95
N ARG A 3 -19.34 21.32 3.08
CA ARG A 3 -18.06 21.35 3.76
C ARG A 3 -17.45 19.95 3.77
N LEU A 4 -16.24 19.86 3.31
CA LEU A 4 -15.47 18.61 3.36
C LEU A 4 -14.75 18.53 4.70
N ILE A 5 -14.83 17.36 5.30
CA ILE A 5 -14.17 17.03 6.56
C ILE A 5 -13.18 15.91 6.27
N GLY A 6 -12.02 15.96 6.92
CA GLY A 6 -11.01 14.93 6.76
C GLY A 6 -10.62 14.29 8.08
N LEU A 7 -10.21 13.04 8.01
CA LEU A 7 -9.57 12.34 9.12
C LEU A 7 -8.18 11.90 8.68
N ILE A 8 -7.28 11.83 9.63
CA ILE A 8 -5.91 11.37 9.42
C ILE A 8 -5.61 10.29 10.44
N ILE A 9 -5.13 9.14 9.96
CA ILE A 9 -4.61 8.10 10.85
C ILE A 9 -3.26 7.64 10.33
N GLU A 10 -2.48 7.00 11.18
CA GLU A 10 -1.17 6.50 10.83
C GLU A 10 -1.04 5.02 11.21
N ASP A 11 -0.24 4.30 10.44
CA ASP A 11 0.13 2.92 10.69
C ASP A 11 1.57 2.75 10.18
N ASN A 12 2.10 1.56 10.30
CA ASN A 12 3.42 1.24 9.79
C ASN A 12 3.46 -0.20 9.29
N PHE A 13 4.44 -0.49 8.44
CA PHE A 13 4.74 -1.85 8.03
C PHE A 13 6.19 -1.96 7.59
N ASP A 14 6.71 -3.17 7.67
CA ASP A 14 8.03 -3.51 7.19
C ASP A 14 7.88 -4.36 5.94
N TYR A 15 8.67 -4.07 4.91
CA TYR A 15 8.56 -4.81 3.65
C TYR A 15 9.91 -4.92 2.97
N GLY A 16 10.01 -5.90 2.08
CA GLY A 16 11.14 -6.02 1.18
C GLY A 16 10.72 -5.67 -0.23
N HIS A 17 11.66 -5.23 -1.03
CA HIS A 17 11.45 -5.00 -2.45
C HIS A 17 12.78 -4.92 -3.21
N PHE A 18 12.69 -4.91 -4.52
CA PHE A 18 13.77 -4.57 -5.41
C PHE A 18 13.20 -3.94 -6.67
N ILE A 19 13.97 -3.04 -7.28
CA ILE A 19 13.56 -2.33 -8.49
C ILE A 19 14.65 -2.56 -9.53
N PRO A 20 14.51 -3.57 -10.41
CA PRO A 20 15.61 -4.04 -11.27
C PRO A 20 16.20 -2.98 -12.19
N LYS A 21 15.44 -1.98 -12.56
CA LYS A 21 15.88 -0.94 -13.51
C LYS A 21 16.46 0.30 -12.82
N HIS A 22 16.69 0.24 -11.51
CA HIS A 22 17.24 1.35 -10.74
C HIS A 22 18.61 1.00 -10.17
N ASN A 23 19.55 1.97 -10.17
CA ASN A 23 20.95 1.72 -9.81
C ASN A 23 21.18 1.14 -8.42
N LYS A 24 20.56 1.70 -7.39
CA LYS A 24 20.71 1.21 -6.01
C LYS A 24 19.62 0.23 -5.61
N CYS A 25 18.42 0.48 -6.08
CA CYS A 25 17.24 -0.27 -5.62
C CYS A 25 17.05 -1.61 -6.34
N TYR A 26 17.94 -1.95 -7.29
CA TYR A 26 17.85 -3.26 -7.92
C TYR A 26 18.22 -4.40 -6.96
N THR A 27 18.97 -4.10 -5.93
CA THR A 27 19.33 -5.07 -4.89
C THR A 27 18.12 -5.32 -3.97
N LEU A 28 17.91 -6.56 -3.62
CA LEU A 28 16.88 -6.91 -2.63
C LEU A 28 17.22 -6.26 -1.30
N HIS A 29 16.31 -5.48 -0.77
CA HIS A 29 16.47 -4.77 0.49
C HIS A 29 15.12 -4.51 1.12
N GLY A 30 15.11 -3.95 2.31
CA GLY A 30 13.89 -3.68 3.04
C GLY A 30 13.84 -2.28 3.62
N HIS A 31 12.62 -1.88 3.96
CA HIS A 31 12.34 -0.61 4.61
C HIS A 31 11.30 -0.80 5.71
N SER A 32 11.41 0.03 6.74
CA SER A 32 10.30 0.28 7.66
C SER A 32 9.54 1.50 7.12
N ALA A 33 8.29 1.31 6.78
CA ALA A 33 7.46 2.37 6.22
C ALA A 33 6.49 2.91 7.26
N ARG A 34 6.36 4.24 7.31
CA ARG A 34 5.23 4.89 7.97
C ARG A 34 4.17 5.13 6.92
N VAL A 35 2.93 4.82 7.26
CA VAL A 35 1.80 5.01 6.37
C VAL A 35 0.88 6.04 6.99
N ARG A 36 0.60 7.09 6.24
CA ARG A 36 -0.34 8.12 6.66
C ARG A 36 -1.54 8.07 5.74
N ILE A 37 -2.71 7.86 6.31
CA ILE A 37 -3.96 7.77 5.59
C ILE A 37 -4.77 9.02 5.88
N ARG A 38 -5.13 9.74 4.84
CA ARG A 38 -6.00 10.90 4.92
C ARG A 38 -7.25 10.63 4.09
N VAL A 39 -8.41 10.67 4.72
CA VAL A 39 -9.70 10.50 4.04
C VAL A 39 -10.48 11.79 4.13
N LEU A 40 -11.27 12.08 3.10
CA LEU A 40 -12.00 13.32 2.94
C LEU A 40 -13.41 13.03 2.46
N GLY A 41 -14.38 13.70 3.00
CA GLY A 41 -15.78 13.51 2.59
C GLY A 41 -16.75 14.36 3.38
N TYR A 42 -17.97 13.87 3.49
CA TYR A 42 -19.06 14.57 4.14
C TYR A 42 -19.46 13.88 5.42
N GLN A 43 -19.73 14.66 6.45
CA GLN A 43 -20.20 14.12 7.72
C GLN A 43 -21.48 13.32 7.52
N SER A 44 -21.60 12.27 8.29
CA SER A 44 -22.73 11.36 8.29
C SER A 44 -23.40 11.37 9.66
N GLU A 45 -23.86 10.22 10.14
CA GLU A 45 -24.51 10.10 11.44
C GLU A 45 -23.59 10.55 12.57
N ASN A 46 -24.16 11.19 13.58
CA ASN A 46 -23.42 11.68 14.75
C ASN A 46 -22.32 12.69 14.40
N ASP A 47 -22.45 13.38 13.27
CA ASP A 47 -21.48 14.37 12.79
C ASP A 47 -20.10 13.79 12.54
N MET A 48 -20.00 12.48 12.36
CA MET A 48 -18.75 11.80 12.01
C MET A 48 -18.63 11.58 10.52
N LEU A 49 -17.41 11.66 10.01
CA LEU A 49 -17.11 11.21 8.67
C LEU A 49 -17.17 9.67 8.62
N ILE A 50 -16.46 9.05 9.52
CA ILE A 50 -16.46 7.63 9.84
C ILE A 50 -15.89 7.49 11.25
N ASP A 51 -16.30 6.50 11.99
CA ASP A 51 -15.73 6.25 13.31
C ASP A 51 -14.23 5.95 13.21
N PHE A 52 -13.40 6.59 14.05
CA PHE A 52 -11.95 6.36 14.03
C PHE A 52 -11.59 4.88 14.25
N GLY A 53 -12.28 4.21 15.14
CA GLY A 53 -12.03 2.80 15.43
C GLY A 53 -12.30 1.93 14.20
N GLU A 54 -13.36 2.22 13.46
CA GLU A 54 -13.70 1.54 12.24
C GLU A 54 -12.66 1.79 11.14
N LEU A 55 -12.27 3.05 10.94
CA LEU A 55 -11.24 3.42 9.97
C LEU A 55 -9.90 2.74 10.28
N LYS A 56 -9.48 2.79 11.55
CA LYS A 56 -8.24 2.13 11.99
C LYS A 56 -8.28 0.63 11.73
N LYS A 57 -9.41 -0.01 11.98
CA LYS A 57 -9.57 -1.44 11.75
C LYS A 57 -9.43 -1.80 10.28
N ILE A 58 -10.09 -1.03 9.41
CA ILE A 58 -10.00 -1.23 7.95
C ILE A 58 -8.55 -1.09 7.48
N VAL A 59 -7.89 -0.02 7.88
CA VAL A 59 -6.51 0.27 7.48
C VAL A 59 -5.57 -0.83 7.98
N LYS A 60 -5.68 -1.19 9.25
CA LYS A 60 -4.82 -2.22 9.85
C LYS A 60 -4.98 -3.56 9.16
N ASN A 61 -6.20 -3.95 8.85
CA ASN A 61 -6.46 -5.22 8.16
C ASN A 61 -5.85 -5.23 6.76
N VAL A 62 -5.97 -4.14 6.00
CA VAL A 62 -5.37 -4.03 4.67
C VAL A 62 -3.86 -4.09 4.76
N ILE A 63 -3.25 -3.29 5.63
CA ILE A 63 -1.78 -3.24 5.76
C ILE A 63 -1.22 -4.60 6.16
N LYS A 64 -1.81 -5.26 7.15
CA LYS A 64 -1.32 -6.57 7.62
C LYS A 64 -1.55 -7.68 6.61
N SER A 65 -2.66 -7.65 5.90
CA SER A 65 -3.00 -8.74 4.98
C SER A 65 -2.16 -8.73 3.71
N TYR A 66 -1.77 -7.56 3.22
CA TYR A 66 -1.15 -7.45 1.89
C TYR A 66 0.30 -6.96 1.91
N TYR A 67 0.69 -6.11 2.86
CA TYR A 67 1.97 -5.41 2.76
C TYR A 67 2.96 -5.74 3.85
N ASP A 68 2.50 -5.88 5.09
CA ASP A 68 3.39 -6.05 6.22
C ASP A 68 4.10 -7.40 6.19
N HIS A 69 5.43 -7.37 6.33
CA HIS A 69 6.30 -8.55 6.28
C HIS A 69 6.22 -9.30 4.96
N LYS A 70 5.96 -8.60 3.87
CA LYS A 70 5.93 -9.18 2.53
C LYS A 70 7.09 -8.70 1.68
N LEU A 71 7.48 -9.53 0.73
CA LEU A 71 8.22 -9.07 -0.44
C LEU A 71 7.20 -8.51 -1.42
N ILE A 72 7.27 -7.21 -1.66
CA ILE A 72 6.40 -6.55 -2.64
C ILE A 72 7.15 -6.57 -3.97
N VAL A 73 6.58 -7.24 -4.95
CA VAL A 73 7.27 -7.52 -6.21
C VAL A 73 6.36 -7.24 -7.40
N SER A 74 6.93 -6.65 -8.45
CA SER A 74 6.21 -6.43 -9.70
C SER A 74 5.81 -7.75 -10.36
N LYS A 75 4.60 -7.80 -10.89
CA LYS A 75 4.14 -8.93 -11.71
C LYS A 75 5.06 -9.19 -12.91
N ASN A 76 5.79 -8.17 -13.36
CA ASN A 76 6.68 -8.28 -14.52
C ASN A 76 7.84 -9.26 -14.30
N TYR A 77 8.16 -9.57 -13.05
CA TYR A 77 9.29 -10.46 -12.71
C TYR A 77 8.86 -11.82 -12.18
N ILE A 78 7.58 -12.12 -12.22
CA ILE A 78 7.05 -13.42 -11.82
C ILE A 78 7.27 -14.40 -12.97
N LYS A 79 8.13 -15.40 -12.76
CA LYS A 79 8.41 -16.43 -13.74
C LYS A 79 7.39 -17.56 -13.65
N GLU A 80 7.04 -17.95 -12.43
CA GLU A 80 6.13 -19.07 -12.19
C GLU A 80 5.44 -18.87 -10.86
N GLN A 81 4.19 -19.27 -10.80
CA GLN A 81 3.39 -19.19 -9.58
C GLN A 81 2.60 -20.47 -9.43
N THR A 82 2.78 -21.15 -8.30
CA THR A 82 1.97 -22.33 -7.93
C THR A 82 1.14 -21.98 -6.71
N ASN A 83 0.41 -22.98 -6.18
CA ASN A 83 -0.34 -22.77 -4.94
C ASN A 83 0.55 -22.58 -3.72
N GLU A 84 1.81 -22.99 -3.81
CA GLU A 84 2.74 -22.98 -2.67
C GLU A 84 3.85 -21.96 -2.79
N ILE A 85 4.39 -21.74 -3.99
CA ILE A 85 5.57 -20.90 -4.19
C ILE A 85 5.41 -19.92 -5.34
N ILE A 86 6.19 -18.85 -5.26
CA ILE A 86 6.36 -17.86 -6.33
C ILE A 86 7.83 -17.84 -6.72
N LYS A 87 8.10 -17.97 -8.02
CA LYS A 87 9.45 -17.86 -8.58
C LYS A 87 9.60 -16.51 -9.27
N ILE A 88 10.62 -15.78 -8.86
CA ILE A 88 10.92 -14.43 -9.33
C ILE A 88 12.24 -14.49 -10.07
N GLN A 89 12.30 -13.87 -11.24
CA GLN A 89 13.53 -13.83 -12.03
C GLN A 89 13.67 -12.52 -12.80
N TYR A 90 14.86 -11.95 -12.72
CA TYR A 90 15.30 -10.85 -13.56
C TYR A 90 16.80 -11.01 -13.78
N ARG A 91 17.20 -11.34 -15.01
CA ARG A 91 18.60 -11.65 -15.34
C ARG A 91 19.17 -12.71 -14.40
N ASN A 92 20.22 -12.37 -13.65
CA ASN A 92 20.86 -13.30 -12.70
C ASN A 92 20.17 -13.34 -11.33
N PHE A 93 19.19 -12.48 -11.08
CA PHE A 93 18.42 -12.50 -9.85
C PHE A 93 17.39 -13.62 -9.96
N GLN A 94 17.46 -14.56 -9.03
CA GLN A 94 16.51 -15.67 -8.95
C GLN A 94 16.11 -15.86 -7.49
N LEU A 95 14.82 -15.93 -7.25
CA LEU A 95 14.29 -16.10 -5.91
C LEU A 95 13.05 -16.97 -5.96
N SER A 96 12.97 -17.95 -5.05
CA SER A 96 11.79 -18.79 -4.90
C SER A 96 11.36 -18.69 -3.45
N ILE A 97 10.14 -18.25 -3.20
CA ILE A 97 9.62 -18.00 -1.86
C ILE A 97 8.22 -18.57 -1.70
N PRO A 98 7.79 -18.85 -0.45
CA PRO A 98 6.40 -19.21 -0.20
C PRO A 98 5.45 -18.13 -0.72
N LYS A 99 4.33 -18.55 -1.27
CA LYS A 99 3.34 -17.63 -1.85
C LYS A 99 2.85 -16.59 -0.85
N GLU A 100 2.66 -16.98 0.38
CA GLU A 100 2.19 -16.08 1.44
C GLU A 100 3.23 -15.03 1.86
N SER A 101 4.49 -15.19 1.45
CA SER A 101 5.56 -14.23 1.76
C SER A 101 5.65 -13.09 0.76
N ALA A 102 4.87 -13.13 -0.31
CA ALA A 102 4.94 -12.14 -1.37
C ALA A 102 3.60 -11.44 -1.58
N TYR A 103 3.68 -10.19 -2.02
CA TYR A 103 2.55 -9.47 -2.58
C TYR A 103 2.94 -8.98 -3.97
N ILE A 104 2.17 -9.40 -4.98
CA ILE A 104 2.43 -9.06 -6.38
C ILE A 104 1.67 -7.78 -6.72
N ILE A 105 2.40 -6.79 -7.22
CA ILE A 105 1.85 -5.46 -7.53
C ILE A 105 1.95 -5.18 -9.03
N ASP A 106 1.06 -4.35 -9.53
CA ASP A 106 1.13 -3.83 -10.89
C ASP A 106 2.23 -2.77 -10.98
N GLY A 107 3.03 -2.82 -12.05
CA GLY A 107 4.16 -1.91 -12.22
C GLY A 107 5.31 -2.25 -11.28
N GLU A 108 6.30 -1.38 -11.21
CA GLU A 108 7.45 -1.57 -10.33
C GLU A 108 7.06 -1.38 -8.87
N ALA A 109 7.78 -2.05 -7.97
CA ALA A 109 7.48 -2.03 -6.53
C ALA A 109 8.04 -0.77 -5.85
N THR A 110 7.70 0.39 -6.40
CA THR A 110 8.10 1.70 -5.89
C THR A 110 7.17 2.15 -4.77
N SER A 111 7.63 3.09 -3.95
CA SER A 111 6.78 3.72 -2.93
C SER A 111 5.54 4.37 -3.54
N GLU A 112 5.69 4.95 -4.73
CA GLU A 112 4.59 5.56 -5.49
C GLU A 112 3.51 4.54 -5.82
N ASN A 113 3.89 3.41 -6.38
CA ASN A 113 2.94 2.37 -6.74
C ASN A 113 2.35 1.67 -5.53
N ILE A 114 3.13 1.51 -4.46
CA ILE A 114 2.63 0.95 -3.19
C ILE A 114 1.57 1.89 -2.60
N ALA A 115 1.83 3.18 -2.57
CA ALA A 115 0.87 4.17 -2.07
C ALA A 115 -0.43 4.14 -2.88
N LYS A 116 -0.33 4.06 -4.20
CA LYS A 116 -1.48 3.97 -5.10
C LYS A 116 -2.29 2.70 -4.84
N ASP A 117 -1.62 1.57 -4.70
CA ASP A 117 -2.26 0.28 -4.46
C ASP A 117 -3.01 0.27 -3.12
N ILE A 118 -2.42 0.83 -2.07
CA ILE A 118 -3.06 0.96 -0.77
C ILE A 118 -4.30 1.86 -0.87
N CYS A 119 -4.21 2.99 -1.58
CA CYS A 119 -5.35 3.88 -1.84
C CYS A 119 -6.54 3.12 -2.41
N GLU A 120 -6.31 2.35 -3.47
CA GLU A 120 -7.35 1.61 -4.17
C GLU A 120 -8.03 0.60 -3.24
N LYS A 121 -7.25 -0.15 -2.48
CA LYS A 121 -7.79 -1.16 -1.57
C LYS A 121 -8.62 -0.56 -0.45
N ILE A 122 -8.13 0.49 0.18
CA ILE A 122 -8.82 1.08 1.31
C ILE A 122 -10.09 1.80 0.85
N LEU A 123 -10.01 2.59 -0.22
CA LEU A 123 -11.18 3.34 -0.70
C LEU A 123 -12.35 2.42 -1.03
N ASN A 124 -12.08 1.25 -1.59
CA ASN A 124 -13.12 0.27 -1.92
C ASN A 124 -13.85 -0.28 -0.68
N LEU A 125 -13.26 -0.15 0.51
CA LEU A 125 -13.83 -0.62 1.76
C LEU A 125 -14.52 0.49 2.56
N LEU A 126 -14.42 1.74 2.10
CA LEU A 126 -14.96 2.89 2.81
C LEU A 126 -16.38 3.23 2.37
N PRO A 127 -17.21 3.81 3.26
CA PRO A 127 -18.56 4.21 2.89
C PRO A 127 -18.56 5.33 1.85
N ASN A 128 -19.70 5.50 1.17
CA ASN A 128 -19.82 6.38 0.01
C ASN A 128 -19.69 7.87 0.33
N ASN A 129 -19.89 8.26 1.58
CA ASN A 129 -19.71 9.66 1.98
C ASN A 129 -18.24 10.09 2.00
N ILE A 130 -17.31 9.13 1.94
CA ILE A 130 -15.88 9.41 1.78
C ILE A 130 -15.60 9.44 0.28
N ILE A 131 -15.15 10.59 -0.21
CA ILE A 131 -14.99 10.83 -1.65
C ILE A 131 -13.53 10.83 -2.10
N GLU A 132 -12.59 10.93 -1.17
CA GLU A 132 -11.18 11.03 -1.52
C GLU A 132 -10.33 10.37 -0.45
N ILE A 133 -9.25 9.73 -0.87
CA ILE A 133 -8.23 9.17 0.01
C ILE A 133 -6.85 9.58 -0.48
N GLN A 134 -5.98 9.93 0.45
CA GLN A 134 -4.56 10.15 0.19
C GLN A 134 -3.75 9.23 1.10
N VAL A 135 -2.83 8.49 0.52
CA VAL A 135 -1.94 7.58 1.26
C VAL A 135 -0.51 8.01 1.02
N THR A 136 0.20 8.25 2.11
CA THR A 136 1.62 8.58 2.11
C THR A 136 2.39 7.39 2.65
N VAL A 137 3.38 6.91 1.91
CA VAL A 137 4.24 5.79 2.30
C VAL A 137 5.67 6.31 2.38
N SER A 138 6.26 6.26 3.56
CA SER A 138 7.66 6.67 3.73
C SER A 138 8.61 5.55 3.31
N GLU A 139 9.80 5.97 2.91
CA GLU A 139 10.92 5.07 2.65
C GLU A 139 12.07 5.55 3.53
N GLY A 140 12.18 4.93 4.70
CA GLY A 140 13.07 5.42 5.74
C GLY A 140 12.50 6.65 6.44
N TYR A 141 13.38 7.58 6.86
CA TYR A 141 13.01 8.66 7.77
C TYR A 141 12.70 10.01 7.12
N ASN A 142 13.25 10.27 5.95
CA ASN A 142 13.25 11.64 5.41
C ASN A 142 12.72 11.75 3.98
N LYS A 143 12.04 10.73 3.49
CA LYS A 143 11.41 10.78 2.18
C LYS A 143 10.18 9.89 2.14
N ALA A 144 9.21 10.29 1.34
CA ALA A 144 7.96 9.56 1.20
C ALA A 144 7.34 9.86 -0.17
N ALA A 145 6.54 8.93 -0.65
CA ALA A 145 5.67 9.16 -1.79
C ALA A 145 4.22 9.17 -1.33
N TYR A 146 3.36 9.84 -2.07
CA TYR A 146 1.94 9.76 -1.78
C TYR A 146 1.13 9.63 -3.07
N ALA A 147 -0.02 9.00 -2.93
CA ALA A 147 -1.02 8.90 -3.99
C ALA A 147 -2.36 9.40 -3.46
N LYS A 148 -3.16 9.91 -4.34
CA LYS A 148 -4.49 10.42 -4.02
C LYS A 148 -5.48 9.90 -5.05
N ILE A 149 -6.60 9.36 -4.57
CA ILE A 149 -7.68 8.89 -5.43
C ILE A 149 -8.97 9.57 -5.00
N LYS A 150 -9.70 10.05 -5.98
CA LYS A 150 -10.99 10.71 -5.76
C LYS A 150 -12.08 9.89 -6.46
N ARG A 151 -13.19 9.66 -5.76
CA ARG A 151 -14.36 9.03 -6.38
C ARG A 151 -14.99 9.99 -7.36
N GLU A 152 -15.44 9.45 -8.47
CA GLU A 152 -16.16 10.19 -9.49
C GLU A 152 -17.62 10.43 -9.11
#